data_2c500dc216e3f94def8f4eeb8b97debb
#
_entry.id   2c500dc216e3f94def8f4eeb8b97debb
#
_cell.length_a   1.000
_cell.length_b   1.000
_cell.length_c   1.000
_cell.angle_alpha   90.00
_cell.angle_beta   90.00
_cell.angle_gamma   90.00
#
_symmetry.space_group_name_H-M   'P 1'
#
loop_
_entity.id
_entity.type
_entity.pdbx_description
1 polymer ?
#
loop_
_entity_poly.entity_id
_entity_poly.type
_entity_poly.pdbx_seq_one_letter_code
_entity_poly.pdbx_strand_id
1 'polypeptide(L)'
;DIPKRTFDNWRYVIWDMLGISIVNENRGEYRYYIENEEDISKNGLRSWLYNTFCVSNALANSQSIKDRIILEYVPSGQNYLQPIIEAMKENRVLNMTYHSYWKDEENNFDVQPYCVKLFRQRWYMVARSTYSYYYEKGPRIYALDRIQHLRATEEKFEMPKDWTAKDFFEGCFGIIAEQSVKIQPVKLKVSA
;
A
#
# COMPACT_ATOMS: atom_id res chain seq x y z
N ASP A 1 -25.71 -21.55 17.44
CA ASP A 1 -25.65 -21.96 16.02
C ASP A 1 -25.85 -20.77 15.13
N ILE A 2 -24.93 -20.60 14.16
CA ILE A 2 -25.01 -19.53 13.17
C ILE A 2 -25.88 -20.02 12.02
N PRO A 3 -26.95 -19.30 11.62
CA PRO A 3 -27.76 -19.68 10.47
C PRO A 3 -26.91 -19.79 9.19
N LYS A 4 -27.15 -20.81 8.36
CA LYS A 4 -26.40 -21.05 7.11
C LYS A 4 -26.34 -19.80 6.21
N ARG A 5 -27.47 -19.09 6.06
CA ARG A 5 -27.56 -17.85 5.25
C ARG A 5 -26.61 -16.76 5.77
N THR A 6 -26.50 -16.62 7.10
CA THR A 6 -25.60 -15.64 7.73
C THR A 6 -24.15 -16.01 7.47
N PHE A 7 -23.81 -17.31 7.57
CA PHE A 7 -22.48 -17.79 7.30
C PHE A 7 -22.08 -17.63 5.83
N ASP A 8 -22.99 -17.93 4.90
CA ASP A 8 -22.75 -17.74 3.47
C ASP A 8 -22.55 -16.26 3.10
N ASN A 9 -23.31 -15.34 3.73
CA ASN A 9 -23.09 -13.91 3.58
C ASN A 9 -21.71 -13.48 4.09
N TRP A 10 -21.28 -14.00 5.25
CA TRP A 10 -19.94 -13.70 5.78
C TRP A 10 -18.83 -14.23 4.87
N ARG A 11 -18.97 -15.42 4.30
CA ARG A 11 -18.01 -15.94 3.30
C ARG A 11 -17.88 -15.02 2.11
N TYR A 12 -19.01 -14.52 1.59
CA TYR A 12 -19.01 -13.57 0.48
C TYR A 12 -18.29 -12.26 0.85
N VAL A 13 -18.58 -11.69 2.01
CA VAL A 13 -17.92 -10.45 2.49
C VAL A 13 -16.40 -10.66 2.69
N ILE A 14 -16.01 -11.79 3.25
CA ILE A 14 -14.60 -12.15 3.43
C ILE A 14 -13.89 -12.28 2.07
N TRP A 15 -14.55 -12.92 1.12
CA TRP A 15 -14.02 -13.03 -0.24
C TRP A 15 -13.92 -11.67 -0.93
N ASP A 16 -14.94 -10.85 -0.84
CA ASP A 16 -14.98 -9.51 -1.47
C ASP A 16 -13.93 -8.56 -0.88
N MET A 17 -13.84 -8.51 0.45
CA MET A 17 -12.94 -7.57 1.15
C MET A 17 -11.47 -8.03 1.18
N LEU A 18 -11.23 -9.32 1.36
CA LEU A 18 -9.91 -9.87 1.63
C LEU A 18 -9.40 -10.79 0.51
N GLY A 19 -10.24 -11.14 -0.47
CA GLY A 19 -9.92 -12.10 -1.52
C GLY A 19 -9.68 -13.52 -0.98
N ILE A 20 -10.20 -13.84 0.23
CA ILE A 20 -10.03 -15.13 0.89
C ILE A 20 -11.22 -16.02 0.55
N SER A 21 -10.97 -17.16 -0.12
CA SER A 21 -11.97 -18.15 -0.46
C SER A 21 -12.12 -19.18 0.66
N ILE A 22 -13.32 -19.26 1.25
CA ILE A 22 -13.68 -20.30 2.22
C ILE A 22 -14.57 -21.31 1.50
N VAL A 23 -14.06 -22.52 1.29
CA VAL A 23 -14.73 -23.58 0.57
C VAL A 23 -15.14 -24.73 1.50
N ASN A 24 -16.13 -25.50 1.05
CA ASN A 24 -16.62 -26.67 1.80
C ASN A 24 -15.99 -27.92 1.20
N GLU A 25 -15.56 -28.82 2.06
CA GLU A 25 -15.16 -30.18 1.65
C GLU A 25 -16.43 -30.98 1.32
N ASN A 26 -16.65 -31.25 0.01
CA ASN A 26 -17.87 -31.94 -0.47
C ASN A 26 -17.92 -33.44 -0.13
N ARG A 27 -16.94 -33.98 0.59
CA ARG A 27 -16.87 -35.38 0.99
C ARG A 27 -16.50 -35.49 2.47
N GLY A 28 -17.40 -36.05 3.27
CA GLY A 28 -17.14 -36.33 4.70
C GLY A 28 -17.89 -35.41 5.66
N GLU A 29 -17.21 -34.85 6.64
CA GLU A 29 -17.80 -34.11 7.78
C GLU A 29 -18.24 -32.66 7.46
N TYR A 30 -18.38 -32.27 6.21
CA TYR A 30 -18.78 -30.90 5.78
C TYR A 30 -17.93 -29.80 6.43
N ARG A 31 -16.62 -29.99 6.51
CA ARG A 31 -15.71 -29.00 7.06
C ARG A 31 -15.47 -27.86 6.06
N TYR A 32 -15.36 -26.66 6.59
CA TYR A 32 -14.93 -25.51 5.79
C TYR A 32 -13.45 -25.26 6.01
N TYR A 33 -12.75 -24.92 4.94
CA TYR A 33 -11.31 -24.57 4.96
C TYR A 33 -11.03 -23.39 4.04
N ILE A 34 -9.89 -22.75 4.23
CA ILE A 34 -9.40 -21.66 3.38
C ILE A 34 -8.65 -22.28 2.21
N GLU A 35 -9.15 -22.06 0.99
CA GLU A 35 -8.62 -22.69 -0.23
C GLU A 35 -7.17 -22.29 -0.53
N ASN A 36 -6.81 -21.04 -0.24
CA ASN A 36 -5.48 -20.49 -0.54
C ASN A 36 -4.76 -20.05 0.75
N GLU A 37 -4.64 -20.94 1.73
CA GLU A 37 -3.99 -20.64 3.01
C GLU A 37 -2.55 -20.15 2.84
N GLU A 38 -1.82 -20.69 1.85
CA GLU A 38 -0.46 -20.27 1.52
C GLU A 38 -0.38 -18.81 1.05
N ASP A 39 -1.42 -18.28 0.41
CA ASP A 39 -1.46 -16.89 -0.05
C ASP A 39 -1.62 -15.91 1.12
N ILE A 40 -2.18 -16.35 2.24
CA ILE A 40 -2.31 -15.55 3.47
C ILE A 40 -0.99 -15.55 4.24
N SER A 41 -0.25 -16.65 4.21
CA SER A 41 1.03 -16.79 4.92
C SER A 41 2.21 -16.10 4.23
N LYS A 42 2.11 -15.82 2.93
CA LYS A 42 3.14 -15.09 2.17
C LYS A 42 2.97 -13.59 2.37
N ASN A 43 4.05 -12.87 2.69
CA ASN A 43 4.08 -11.40 2.86
C ASN A 43 3.53 -10.68 1.62
N GLY A 44 2.24 -10.39 1.60
CA GLY A 44 1.54 -9.75 0.49
C GLY A 44 0.37 -8.88 0.98
N LEU A 45 -0.33 -8.27 0.04
CA LEU A 45 -1.47 -7.40 0.34
C LEU A 45 -2.56 -8.12 1.16
N ARG A 46 -2.88 -9.37 0.83
CA ARG A 46 -3.90 -10.17 1.56
C ARG A 46 -3.49 -10.42 3.00
N SER A 47 -2.25 -10.84 3.25
CA SER A 47 -1.71 -11.03 4.60
C SER A 47 -1.76 -9.73 5.40
N TRP A 48 -1.39 -8.62 4.78
CA TRP A 48 -1.45 -7.30 5.42
C TRP A 48 -2.89 -6.90 5.77
N LEU A 49 -3.85 -7.07 4.85
CA LEU A 49 -5.27 -6.77 5.09
C LEU A 49 -5.83 -7.62 6.22
N TYR A 50 -5.56 -8.92 6.21
CA TYR A 50 -5.99 -9.85 7.27
C TYR A 50 -5.43 -9.44 8.63
N ASN A 51 -4.13 -9.19 8.74
CA ASN A 51 -3.49 -8.76 9.98
C ASN A 51 -4.06 -7.43 10.48
N THR A 52 -4.26 -6.46 9.58
CA THR A 52 -4.86 -5.17 9.90
C THR A 52 -6.28 -5.33 10.44
N PHE A 53 -7.09 -6.20 9.82
CA PHE A 53 -8.43 -6.53 10.29
C PHE A 53 -8.41 -7.19 11.67
N CYS A 54 -7.54 -8.17 11.90
CA CYS A 54 -7.40 -8.84 13.19
C CYS A 54 -7.02 -7.86 14.30
N VAL A 55 -6.05 -6.96 14.04
CA VAL A 55 -5.62 -5.94 15.00
C VAL A 55 -6.76 -4.96 15.27
N SER A 56 -7.42 -4.46 14.24
CA SER A 56 -8.56 -3.55 14.38
C SER A 56 -9.68 -4.17 15.19
N ASN A 57 -10.00 -5.43 14.94
CA ASN A 57 -11.05 -6.16 15.67
C ASN A 57 -10.67 -6.41 17.15
N ALA A 58 -9.41 -6.78 17.41
CA ALA A 58 -8.90 -6.93 18.77
C ALA A 58 -8.99 -5.62 19.56
N LEU A 59 -8.60 -4.49 18.95
CA LEU A 59 -8.71 -3.17 19.58
C LEU A 59 -10.16 -2.74 19.80
N ALA A 60 -11.04 -2.98 18.83
CA ALA A 60 -12.47 -2.67 18.96
C ALA A 60 -13.12 -3.43 20.12
N ASN A 61 -12.72 -4.69 20.35
CA ASN A 61 -13.21 -5.51 21.47
C ASN A 61 -12.56 -5.18 22.81
N SER A 62 -11.55 -4.33 22.84
CA SER A 62 -10.76 -3.99 24.04
C SER A 62 -11.14 -2.64 24.66
N GLN A 63 -12.36 -2.15 24.42
CA GLN A 63 -12.83 -0.84 24.90
C GLN A 63 -12.76 -0.68 26.44
N SER A 64 -12.93 -1.77 27.19
CA SER A 64 -12.85 -1.76 28.66
C SER A 64 -11.42 -1.52 29.20
N ILE A 65 -10.41 -1.67 28.36
CA ILE A 65 -8.98 -1.50 28.73
C ILE A 65 -8.26 -0.49 27.83
N LYS A 66 -9.03 0.39 27.16
CA LYS A 66 -8.47 1.39 26.21
C LYS A 66 -7.34 2.23 26.81
N ASP A 67 -7.44 2.57 28.09
CA ASP A 67 -6.44 3.39 28.80
C ASP A 67 -5.11 2.65 29.04
N ARG A 68 -5.07 1.34 28.77
CA ARG A 68 -3.87 0.49 28.86
C ARG A 68 -3.26 0.22 27.48
N ILE A 69 -3.86 0.72 26.42
CA ILE A 69 -3.40 0.55 25.03
C ILE A 69 -2.90 1.92 24.55
N ILE A 70 -1.61 2.04 24.40
CA ILE A 70 -0.96 3.26 23.95
C ILE A 70 -0.56 3.06 22.49
N LEU A 71 -1.06 3.94 21.62
CA LEU A 71 -0.72 3.95 20.19
C LEU A 71 0.13 5.18 19.88
N GLU A 72 1.24 4.97 19.23
CA GLU A 72 2.05 6.05 18.69
C GLU A 72 1.40 6.62 17.44
N TYR A 73 1.27 7.94 17.37
CA TYR A 73 0.79 8.60 16.18
C TYR A 73 1.90 8.65 15.12
N VAL A 74 1.68 7.96 14.01
CA VAL A 74 2.57 8.03 12.83
C VAL A 74 1.82 8.74 11.71
N PRO A 75 2.29 9.92 11.27
CA PRO A 75 1.72 10.60 10.09
C PRO A 75 1.84 9.68 8.88
N SER A 76 0.73 9.17 8.38
CA SER A 76 0.73 8.17 7.31
C SER A 76 0.23 8.70 5.96
N GLY A 77 -0.43 9.88 5.96
CA GLY A 77 -1.02 10.46 4.76
C GLY A 77 -2.19 9.63 4.20
N GLN A 78 -2.83 8.81 5.02
CA GLN A 78 -3.91 7.90 4.58
C GLN A 78 -5.05 8.61 3.84
N ASN A 79 -5.31 9.87 4.17
CA ASN A 79 -6.35 10.68 3.51
C ASN A 79 -6.15 10.81 1.99
N TYR A 80 -4.91 10.71 1.54
CA TYR A 80 -4.56 10.82 0.13
C TYR A 80 -4.48 9.45 -0.59
N LEU A 81 -4.53 8.35 0.15
CA LEU A 81 -4.35 7.02 -0.42
C LEU A 81 -5.45 6.65 -1.42
N GLN A 82 -6.73 6.86 -1.03
CA GLN A 82 -7.85 6.54 -1.89
C GLN A 82 -7.87 7.38 -3.18
N PRO A 83 -7.76 8.71 -3.16
CA PRO A 83 -7.68 9.52 -4.37
C PRO A 83 -6.53 9.10 -5.31
N ILE A 84 -5.37 8.73 -4.75
CA ILE A 84 -4.24 8.26 -5.55
C ILE A 84 -4.57 6.92 -6.22
N ILE A 85 -5.15 5.96 -5.49
CA ILE A 85 -5.53 4.65 -6.05
C ILE A 85 -6.56 4.83 -7.16
N GLU A 86 -7.54 5.72 -7.01
CA GLU A 86 -8.54 6.01 -8.04
C GLU A 86 -7.89 6.61 -9.29
N ALA A 87 -6.98 7.59 -9.12
CA ALA A 87 -6.23 8.17 -10.22
C ALA A 87 -5.34 7.13 -10.94
N MET A 88 -4.73 6.21 -10.21
CA MET A 88 -3.95 5.09 -10.79
C MET A 88 -4.83 4.15 -11.61
N LYS A 89 -6.03 3.81 -11.16
CA LYS A 89 -6.98 2.95 -11.90
C LYS A 89 -7.40 3.56 -13.24
N GLU A 90 -7.54 4.87 -13.28
CA GLU A 90 -7.99 5.61 -14.46
C GLU A 90 -6.83 6.19 -15.28
N ASN A 91 -5.59 5.98 -14.84
CA ASN A 91 -4.37 6.60 -15.40
C ASN A 91 -4.47 8.12 -15.51
N ARG A 92 -5.00 8.78 -14.48
CA ARG A 92 -5.13 10.23 -14.42
C ARG A 92 -3.91 10.88 -13.81
N VAL A 93 -3.53 12.02 -14.37
CA VAL A 93 -2.52 12.92 -13.81
C VAL A 93 -3.09 13.55 -12.53
N LEU A 94 -2.25 13.66 -11.52
CA LEU A 94 -2.56 14.31 -10.25
C LEU A 94 -1.84 15.65 -10.17
N ASN A 95 -2.57 16.72 -9.85
CA ASN A 95 -1.98 17.99 -9.40
C ASN A 95 -1.75 17.92 -7.89
N MET A 96 -0.52 18.19 -7.47
CA MET A 96 -0.09 18.01 -6.09
C MET A 96 0.66 19.24 -5.57
N THR A 97 0.26 19.74 -4.40
CA THR A 97 1.07 20.67 -3.61
C THR A 97 1.84 19.85 -2.57
N TYR A 98 3.16 19.92 -2.63
CA TYR A 98 4.04 19.07 -1.84
C TYR A 98 5.09 19.87 -1.08
N HIS A 99 5.22 19.59 0.23
CA HIS A 99 6.26 20.15 1.08
C HIS A 99 7.48 19.22 1.11
N SER A 100 8.56 19.64 0.46
CA SER A 100 9.81 18.87 0.38
C SER A 100 10.55 18.91 1.73
N TYR A 101 11.34 17.86 2.02
CA TYR A 101 12.21 17.85 3.21
C TYR A 101 13.32 18.91 3.15
N TRP A 102 13.78 19.21 1.93
CA TRP A 102 14.99 20.03 1.71
C TRP A 102 14.68 21.49 1.40
N LYS A 103 13.41 21.85 1.27
CA LYS A 103 12.98 23.21 0.94
C LYS A 103 11.80 23.60 1.84
N ASP A 104 11.86 24.77 2.43
CA ASP A 104 10.76 25.33 3.22
C ASP A 104 9.58 25.79 2.35
N GLU A 105 9.73 25.79 1.04
CA GLU A 105 8.71 26.21 0.09
C GLU A 105 7.83 25.03 -0.35
N GLU A 106 6.54 25.28 -0.42
CA GLU A 106 5.58 24.40 -1.04
C GLU A 106 5.70 24.49 -2.57
N ASN A 107 5.74 23.35 -3.23
CA ASN A 107 5.78 23.27 -4.68
C ASN A 107 4.49 22.63 -5.19
N ASN A 108 3.83 23.32 -6.16
CA ASN A 108 2.68 22.76 -6.86
C ASN A 108 3.14 22.29 -8.25
N PHE A 109 2.83 21.03 -8.57
CA PHE A 109 3.20 20.40 -9.83
C PHE A 109 2.34 19.20 -10.13
N ASP A 110 2.36 18.77 -11.39
CA ASP A 110 1.60 17.62 -11.88
C ASP A 110 2.47 16.37 -11.91
N VAL A 111 1.85 15.23 -11.54
CA VAL A 111 2.51 13.93 -11.48
C VAL A 111 1.64 12.82 -12.03
N GLN A 112 2.27 11.83 -12.63
CA GLN A 112 1.70 10.57 -13.09
C GLN A 112 1.92 9.51 -12.01
N PRO A 113 0.91 9.08 -11.26
CA PRO A 113 1.06 8.11 -10.17
C PRO A 113 1.26 6.70 -10.73
N TYR A 114 2.33 6.02 -10.34
CA TYR A 114 2.70 4.69 -10.82
C TYR A 114 2.37 3.58 -9.83
N CYS A 115 2.75 3.75 -8.57
CA CYS A 115 2.38 2.82 -7.50
C CYS A 115 2.39 3.47 -6.13
N VAL A 116 1.79 2.78 -5.15
CA VAL A 116 1.86 3.13 -3.73
C VAL A 116 2.58 2.04 -2.95
N LYS A 117 3.36 2.44 -1.95
CA LYS A 117 4.11 1.53 -1.08
C LYS A 117 3.91 1.90 0.38
N LEU A 118 3.57 0.92 1.20
CA LEU A 118 3.61 1.04 2.65
C LEU A 118 4.99 0.64 3.16
N PHE A 119 5.64 1.53 3.90
CA PHE A 119 6.89 1.24 4.57
C PHE A 119 6.92 1.87 5.96
N ARG A 120 7.15 1.08 7.01
CA ARG A 120 7.18 1.52 8.41
C ARG A 120 5.97 2.40 8.79
N GLN A 121 4.77 1.89 8.49
CA GLN A 121 3.47 2.52 8.76
C GLN A 121 3.19 3.85 8.01
N ARG A 122 4.06 4.26 7.09
CA ARG A 122 3.88 5.44 6.25
C ARG A 122 3.64 5.03 4.80
N TRP A 123 2.72 5.73 4.14
CA TRP A 123 2.44 5.53 2.73
C TRP A 123 3.31 6.44 1.85
N TYR A 124 3.75 5.89 0.76
CA TYR A 124 4.56 6.56 -0.26
C TYR A 124 3.96 6.30 -1.62
N MET A 125 4.00 7.31 -2.49
CA MET A 125 3.64 7.23 -3.91
C MET A 125 4.91 7.29 -4.73
N VAL A 126 5.05 6.39 -5.69
CA VAL A 126 6.01 6.53 -6.78
C VAL A 126 5.27 7.21 -7.93
N ALA A 127 5.77 8.34 -8.38
CA ALA A 127 5.16 9.09 -9.46
C ALA A 127 6.21 9.80 -10.31
N ARG A 128 5.90 10.02 -11.58
CA ARG A 128 6.72 10.77 -12.53
C ARG A 128 6.18 12.18 -12.68
N SER A 129 7.04 13.19 -12.51
CA SER A 129 6.64 14.58 -12.75
C SER A 129 6.39 14.83 -14.23
N THR A 130 5.37 15.60 -14.56
CA THR A 130 5.10 16.01 -15.95
C THR A 130 6.00 17.18 -16.39
N TYR A 131 6.66 17.86 -15.45
CA TYR A 131 7.58 18.94 -15.75
C TYR A 131 8.84 18.42 -16.46
N SER A 132 9.17 18.93 -17.62
CA SER A 132 10.18 18.42 -18.53
C SER A 132 11.54 18.11 -17.88
N TYR A 133 12.07 19.02 -17.07
CA TYR A 133 13.34 18.84 -16.36
C TYR A 133 13.36 17.64 -15.41
N TYR A 134 12.25 17.35 -14.76
CA TYR A 134 12.14 16.22 -13.83
C TYR A 134 11.62 14.95 -14.51
N TYR A 135 10.96 15.09 -15.64
CA TYR A 135 10.44 13.98 -16.42
C TYR A 135 11.54 13.02 -16.85
N GLU A 136 12.67 13.55 -17.35
CA GLU A 136 13.83 12.78 -17.80
C GLU A 136 14.57 12.06 -16.65
N LYS A 137 14.44 12.56 -15.42
CA LYS A 137 15.04 11.95 -14.22
C LYS A 137 14.30 10.71 -13.71
N GLY A 138 13.20 10.34 -14.36
CA GLY A 138 12.40 9.18 -14.01
C GLY A 138 11.47 9.37 -12.81
N PRO A 139 10.77 8.30 -12.39
CA PRO A 139 9.85 8.34 -11.26
C PRO A 139 10.57 8.62 -9.95
N ARG A 140 9.88 9.32 -9.03
CA ARG A 140 10.37 9.68 -7.70
C ARG A 140 9.40 9.20 -6.62
N ILE A 141 9.90 9.13 -5.40
CA ILE A 141 9.14 8.70 -4.23
C ILE A 141 8.67 9.93 -3.46
N TYR A 142 7.38 10.00 -3.20
CA TYR A 142 6.71 11.06 -2.46
C TYR A 142 6.02 10.46 -1.22
N ALA A 143 6.32 10.98 -0.03
CA ALA A 143 5.64 10.58 1.20
C ALA A 143 4.25 11.24 1.24
N LEU A 144 3.19 10.47 1.45
CA LEU A 144 1.81 10.98 1.40
C LEU A 144 1.52 11.99 2.50
N ASP A 145 2.13 11.85 3.66
CA ASP A 145 1.97 12.78 4.79
C ASP A 145 2.58 14.17 4.56
N ARG A 146 3.28 14.36 3.44
CA ARG A 146 3.83 15.65 3.01
C ARG A 146 3.04 16.34 1.91
N ILE A 147 1.99 15.69 1.45
CA ILE A 147 1.06 16.27 0.50
C ILE A 147 0.16 17.25 1.27
N GLN A 148 0.07 18.48 0.81
CA GLN A 148 -0.80 19.52 1.38
C GLN A 148 -2.14 19.55 0.64
N HIS A 149 -2.09 19.49 -0.69
CA HIS A 149 -3.26 19.42 -1.55
C HIS A 149 -3.04 18.41 -2.66
N LEU A 150 -4.11 17.71 -3.01
CA LEU A 150 -4.11 16.72 -4.07
C LEU A 150 -5.46 16.76 -4.81
N ARG A 151 -5.41 16.79 -6.13
CA ARG A 151 -6.59 16.65 -6.97
C ARG A 151 -6.28 15.88 -8.25
N ALA A 152 -7.20 15.07 -8.70
CA ALA A 152 -7.12 14.47 -10.02
C ALA A 152 -7.41 15.53 -11.09
N THR A 153 -6.66 15.50 -12.19
CA THR A 153 -6.88 16.33 -13.38
C THR A 153 -7.71 15.55 -14.40
N GLU A 154 -8.14 16.21 -15.47
CA GLU A 154 -8.78 15.54 -16.61
C GLU A 154 -7.76 14.88 -17.56
N GLU A 155 -6.49 15.20 -17.40
CA GLU A 155 -5.42 14.65 -18.21
C GLU A 155 -5.14 13.20 -17.84
N LYS A 156 -4.95 12.37 -18.89
CA LYS A 156 -4.57 10.96 -18.76
C LYS A 156 -3.15 10.75 -19.27
N PHE A 157 -2.48 9.76 -18.71
CA PHE A 157 -1.18 9.32 -19.15
C PHE A 157 -1.17 7.84 -19.53
N GLU A 158 -0.20 7.44 -20.32
CA GLU A 158 0.06 6.03 -20.61
C GLU A 158 1.12 5.49 -19.65
N MET A 159 0.77 4.42 -18.95
CA MET A 159 1.73 3.73 -18.08
C MET A 159 2.82 3.09 -18.93
N PRO A 160 4.12 3.34 -18.67
CA PRO A 160 5.19 2.71 -19.44
C PRO A 160 5.11 1.18 -19.33
N LYS A 161 5.15 0.49 -20.48
CA LYS A 161 4.98 -0.98 -20.55
C LYS A 161 6.06 -1.75 -19.80
N ASP A 162 7.25 -1.19 -19.73
CA ASP A 162 8.43 -1.84 -19.15
C ASP A 162 8.63 -1.47 -17.67
N TRP A 163 7.74 -0.67 -17.09
CA TRP A 163 7.85 -0.27 -15.70
C TRP A 163 7.07 -1.20 -14.77
N THR A 164 7.74 -1.73 -13.76
CA THR A 164 7.08 -2.47 -12.68
C THR A 164 7.53 -1.94 -11.32
N ALA A 165 6.64 -1.99 -10.33
CA ALA A 165 6.99 -1.60 -8.96
C ALA A 165 8.07 -2.53 -8.37
N LYS A 166 8.09 -3.81 -8.79
CA LYS A 166 9.08 -4.79 -8.35
C LYS A 166 10.48 -4.38 -8.81
N ASP A 167 10.65 -4.09 -10.09
CA ASP A 167 11.95 -3.72 -10.66
C ASP A 167 12.42 -2.37 -10.12
N PHE A 168 11.50 -1.40 -9.94
CA PHE A 168 11.82 -0.10 -9.36
C PHE A 168 12.40 -0.20 -7.94
N PHE A 169 11.92 -1.15 -7.15
CA PHE A 169 12.38 -1.37 -5.77
C PHE A 169 13.39 -2.51 -5.63
N GLU A 170 13.82 -3.12 -6.73
CA GLU A 170 14.85 -4.15 -6.70
C GLU A 170 16.17 -3.59 -6.15
N GLY A 171 16.74 -4.27 -5.15
CA GLY A 171 17.97 -3.82 -4.50
C GLY A 171 17.83 -2.57 -3.62
N CYS A 172 16.62 -2.03 -3.46
CA CYS A 172 16.37 -0.87 -2.63
C CYS A 172 16.19 -1.25 -1.15
N PHE A 173 16.71 -0.41 -0.26
CA PHE A 173 16.40 -0.52 1.15
C PHE A 173 15.15 0.31 1.48
N GLY A 174 14.01 -0.37 1.59
CA GLY A 174 12.73 0.28 1.93
C GLY A 174 12.25 1.23 0.84
N ILE A 175 12.40 2.53 1.07
CA ILE A 175 12.00 3.62 0.16
C ILE A 175 13.20 4.38 -0.43
N ILE A 176 14.41 3.93 -0.14
CA ILE A 176 15.63 4.54 -0.70
C ILE A 176 15.90 3.84 -2.02
N ALA A 177 15.46 4.48 -3.10
CA ALA A 177 15.65 4.03 -4.48
C ALA A 177 16.51 5.04 -5.20
N GLU A 178 17.77 4.69 -5.47
CA GLU A 178 18.70 5.50 -6.25
C GLU A 178 19.06 4.74 -7.53
N GLN A 179 18.41 5.10 -8.63
CA GLN A 179 18.57 4.39 -9.91
C GLN A 179 19.97 4.54 -10.54
N SER A 180 20.73 5.55 -10.09
CA SER A 180 22.09 5.79 -10.58
C SER A 180 23.14 4.88 -9.91
N VAL A 181 22.79 4.22 -8.80
CA VAL A 181 23.72 3.39 -8.01
C VAL A 181 23.57 1.92 -8.37
N LYS A 182 24.66 1.28 -8.76
CA LYS A 182 24.69 -0.17 -9.01
C LYS A 182 24.65 -0.93 -7.69
N ILE A 183 23.85 -1.99 -7.64
CA ILE A 183 23.77 -2.92 -6.50
C ILE A 183 25.16 -3.54 -6.31
N GLN A 184 25.69 -3.46 -5.08
CA GLN A 184 26.95 -4.07 -4.70
C GLN A 184 26.75 -5.14 -3.61
N PRO A 185 27.40 -6.31 -3.72
CA PRO A 185 27.36 -7.32 -2.67
C PRO A 185 28.13 -6.83 -1.43
N VAL A 186 27.49 -6.86 -0.27
CA VAL A 186 28.12 -6.53 1.02
C VAL A 186 28.27 -7.81 1.84
N LYS A 187 29.50 -8.11 2.27
CA LYS A 187 29.80 -9.20 3.20
C LYS A 187 29.95 -8.66 4.60
N LEU A 188 29.09 -9.08 5.52
CA LEU A 188 29.17 -8.74 6.93
C LEU A 188 29.76 -9.91 7.71
N LYS A 189 30.79 -9.65 8.52
CA LYS A 189 31.32 -10.61 9.50
C LYS A 189 30.81 -10.18 10.88
N VAL A 190 29.98 -11.03 11.48
CA VAL A 190 29.46 -10.82 12.82
C VAL A 190 30.27 -11.72 13.77
N SER A 191 30.86 -11.12 14.81
CA SER A 191 31.45 -11.87 15.92
C SER A 191 30.34 -12.39 16.84
N ALA A 192 30.46 -13.63 17.30
CA ALA A 192 29.56 -14.20 18.30
C ALA A 192 29.81 -13.54 19.66
#